data_d2ab1a30093e6957027de657dad09cd9
#
_entry.id   d2ab1a30093e6957027de657dad09cd9
#
_cell.length_a   1.000
_cell.length_b   1.000
_cell.length_c   1.000
_cell.angle_alpha   90.00
_cell.angle_beta   90.00
_cell.angle_gamma   90.00
#
_symmetry.space_group_name_H-M   'P 1'
#
loop_
_entity.id
_entity.type
_entity.pdbx_description
1 polymer ?
#
loop_
_entity_poly.entity_id
_entity_poly.type
_entity_poly.pdbx_seq_one_letter_code
_entity_poly.pdbx_strand_id
1 'polypeptide(L)'
;MEERGVVDKAQVIEALQQGTVDLQGQFLSGSNYTFLGDLTHKENSFQVVYKPVRGEQPLWDFPHGSLARREVAAYLISEALGWDLVPPTIFRKDVPLGPGSLQQYVDHDPNDHYFNFEDKDRQRLRPVVVYDIIINNADRKGGHILRDTSDHLWLIDHGLCFHSEEKLRTVVWDFSGEEIPQELRVCLGELIDQIQEGSKLHTELLQFLRPGEIAALVGRTRRLCEQNRFPAPPASRRSYPWPPV
;
A
#
# COMPACT_ATOMS: atom_id res chain seq x y z
N MET A 1 16.72 4.76 -27.90
CA MET A 1 16.08 4.57 -26.58
C MET A 1 16.89 5.44 -25.63
N GLU A 2 16.36 6.59 -25.27
CA GLU A 2 16.99 7.44 -24.26
C GLU A 2 16.91 6.70 -22.91
N GLU A 3 18.05 6.52 -22.25
CA GLU A 3 18.11 6.08 -20.85
C GLU A 3 17.29 7.09 -20.03
N ARG A 4 16.10 6.72 -19.61
CA ARG A 4 15.36 7.48 -18.60
C ARG A 4 16.19 7.39 -17.33
N GLY A 5 16.86 8.49 -16.98
CA GLY A 5 17.62 8.58 -15.74
C GLY A 5 16.75 8.18 -14.56
N VAL A 6 17.34 7.48 -13.60
CA VAL A 6 16.65 7.11 -12.34
C VAL A 6 16.21 8.41 -11.67
N VAL A 7 14.91 8.69 -11.72
CA VAL A 7 14.34 9.88 -11.07
C VAL A 7 14.41 9.65 -9.56
N ASP A 8 15.05 10.54 -8.83
CA ASP A 8 15.13 10.46 -7.36
C ASP A 8 13.72 10.51 -6.75
N LYS A 9 13.48 9.71 -5.69
CA LYS A 9 12.19 9.64 -4.99
C LYS A 9 11.67 11.02 -4.57
N ALA A 10 12.56 11.92 -4.12
CA ALA A 10 12.15 13.28 -3.74
C ALA A 10 11.62 14.07 -4.94
N GLN A 11 12.20 13.89 -6.12
CA GLN A 11 11.72 14.51 -7.37
C GLN A 11 10.39 13.91 -7.81
N VAL A 12 10.18 12.59 -7.61
CA VAL A 12 8.88 11.94 -7.86
C VAL A 12 7.80 12.54 -6.97
N ILE A 13 8.06 12.68 -5.67
CA ILE A 13 7.10 13.28 -4.72
C ILE A 13 6.81 14.73 -5.09
N GLU A 14 7.82 15.54 -5.41
CA GLU A 14 7.62 16.92 -5.86
C GLU A 14 6.74 16.96 -7.12
N ALA A 15 7.02 16.10 -8.10
CA ALA A 15 6.25 16.02 -9.32
C ALA A 15 4.80 15.57 -9.05
N LEU A 16 4.57 14.56 -8.21
CA LEU A 16 3.23 14.16 -7.79
C LEU A 16 2.46 15.33 -7.16
N GLN A 17 3.14 16.16 -6.35
CA GLN A 17 2.53 17.30 -5.67
C GLN A 17 2.18 18.46 -6.61
N GLN A 18 3.01 18.75 -7.60
CA GLN A 18 2.97 20.00 -8.37
C GLN A 18 2.71 19.79 -9.87
N GLY A 19 2.93 18.57 -10.39
CA GLY A 19 2.85 18.27 -11.81
C GLY A 19 1.42 18.35 -12.36
N THR A 20 1.33 18.51 -13.66
CA THR A 20 0.07 18.42 -14.42
C THR A 20 -0.23 16.97 -14.73
N VAL A 21 -1.48 16.54 -14.49
CA VAL A 21 -1.96 15.17 -14.78
C VAL A 21 -2.86 15.21 -16.00
N ASP A 22 -2.53 14.44 -17.01
CA ASP A 22 -3.35 14.19 -18.19
C ASP A 22 -3.83 12.73 -18.19
N LEU A 23 -5.16 12.52 -18.13
CA LEU A 23 -5.74 11.18 -18.02
C LEU A 23 -5.71 10.48 -19.38
N GLN A 24 -5.10 9.31 -19.45
CA GLN A 24 -4.96 8.52 -20.66
C GLN A 24 -6.07 7.48 -20.83
N GLY A 25 -6.51 6.87 -19.72
CA GLY A 25 -7.53 5.84 -19.75
C GLY A 25 -7.99 5.39 -18.37
N GLN A 26 -9.06 4.60 -18.35
CA GLN A 26 -9.59 3.99 -17.15
C GLN A 26 -9.26 2.50 -17.16
N PHE A 27 -8.79 1.98 -16.03
CA PHE A 27 -8.69 0.52 -15.83
C PHE A 27 -10.09 -0.07 -15.73
N LEU A 28 -10.36 -1.11 -16.53
CA LEU A 28 -11.67 -1.76 -16.55
C LEU A 28 -11.81 -2.84 -15.47
N SER A 29 -10.71 -3.23 -14.84
CA SER A 29 -10.68 -4.19 -13.73
C SER A 29 -10.83 -3.46 -12.39
N GLY A 30 -11.63 -4.02 -11.48
CA GLY A 30 -11.86 -3.45 -10.15
C GLY A 30 -13.23 -2.79 -10.00
N SER A 31 -13.64 -2.61 -8.74
CA SER A 31 -14.95 -2.02 -8.39
C SER A 31 -14.92 -0.49 -8.34
N ASN A 32 -13.74 0.11 -8.12
CA ASN A 32 -13.54 1.56 -8.02
C ASN A 32 -13.00 2.13 -9.33
N TYR A 33 -13.29 3.38 -9.61
CA TYR A 33 -12.71 4.07 -10.78
C TYR A 33 -11.22 4.31 -10.53
N THR A 34 -10.41 3.74 -11.40
CA THR A 34 -8.94 3.89 -11.39
C THR A 34 -8.50 4.32 -12.77
N PHE A 35 -7.67 5.34 -12.86
CA PHE A 35 -7.20 5.91 -14.13
C PHE A 35 -5.70 5.83 -14.24
N LEU A 36 -5.23 5.54 -15.46
CA LEU A 36 -3.86 5.79 -15.87
C LEU A 36 -3.76 7.22 -16.36
N GLY A 37 -2.73 7.94 -15.97
CA GLY A 37 -2.44 9.28 -16.47
C GLY A 37 -0.95 9.48 -16.67
N ASP A 38 -0.62 10.46 -17.51
CA ASP A 38 0.72 11.01 -17.63
C ASP A 38 0.84 12.21 -16.69
N LEU A 39 1.91 12.23 -15.90
CA LEU A 39 2.24 13.35 -15.04
C LEU A 39 3.48 14.03 -15.58
N THR A 40 3.39 15.35 -15.77
CA THR A 40 4.50 16.17 -16.27
C THR A 40 4.82 17.25 -15.23
N HIS A 41 6.09 17.34 -14.84
CA HIS A 41 6.62 18.39 -13.97
C HIS A 41 8.05 18.74 -14.34
N LYS A 42 8.29 20.01 -14.73
CA LYS A 42 9.59 20.48 -15.26
C LYS A 42 10.02 19.60 -16.46
N GLU A 43 11.17 18.94 -16.37
CA GLU A 43 11.68 18.03 -17.39
C GLU A 43 11.29 16.56 -17.16
N ASN A 44 10.63 16.26 -16.02
CA ASN A 44 10.22 14.92 -15.66
C ASN A 44 8.83 14.60 -16.22
N SER A 45 8.68 13.42 -16.83
CA SER A 45 7.41 12.86 -17.24
C SER A 45 7.38 11.38 -16.93
N PHE A 46 6.33 10.93 -16.21
CA PHE A 46 6.11 9.52 -15.89
C PHE A 46 4.63 9.23 -15.70
N GLN A 47 4.28 7.96 -15.73
CA GLN A 47 2.90 7.51 -15.55
C GLN A 47 2.50 7.47 -14.07
N VAL A 48 1.22 7.74 -13.84
CA VAL A 48 0.60 7.70 -12.51
C VAL A 48 -0.70 6.93 -12.54
N VAL A 49 -1.02 6.29 -11.41
CA VAL A 49 -2.34 5.74 -11.13
C VAL A 49 -3.12 6.74 -10.29
N TYR A 50 -4.28 7.14 -10.77
CA TYR A 50 -5.16 8.08 -10.10
C TYR A 50 -6.46 7.40 -9.67
N LYS A 51 -6.76 7.47 -8.37
CA LYS A 51 -7.98 6.94 -7.76
C LYS A 51 -8.80 8.09 -7.16
N PRO A 52 -9.79 8.64 -7.89
CA PRO A 52 -10.63 9.73 -7.41
C PRO A 52 -11.58 9.29 -6.31
N VAL A 53 -11.77 10.10 -5.28
CA VAL A 53 -12.74 9.85 -4.20
C VAL A 53 -14.16 9.65 -4.74
N ARG A 54 -14.57 10.42 -5.76
CA ARG A 54 -15.89 10.28 -6.36
C ARG A 54 -16.12 8.97 -7.12
N GLY A 55 -15.03 8.22 -7.39
CA GLY A 55 -15.07 6.92 -8.06
C GLY A 55 -15.12 5.73 -7.08
N GLU A 56 -15.12 6.01 -5.78
CA GLU A 56 -15.20 4.98 -4.76
C GLU A 56 -16.61 4.37 -4.70
N GLN A 57 -16.71 3.06 -4.77
CA GLN A 57 -17.94 2.34 -4.48
C GLN A 57 -18.21 2.36 -2.98
N PRO A 58 -19.41 2.75 -2.52
CA PRO A 58 -19.75 2.75 -1.11
C PRO A 58 -19.65 1.34 -0.50
N LEU A 59 -18.95 1.25 0.62
CA LEU A 59 -18.84 0.04 1.43
C LEU A 59 -19.52 0.27 2.78
N TRP A 60 -20.22 -0.76 3.28
CA TRP A 60 -20.97 -0.64 4.53
C TRP A 60 -20.07 -0.48 5.77
N ASP A 61 -18.83 -0.97 5.69
CA ASP A 61 -17.86 -1.06 6.77
C ASP A 61 -16.66 -0.10 6.64
N PHE A 62 -16.56 0.62 5.54
CA PHE A 62 -15.55 1.68 5.37
C PHE A 62 -16.22 3.05 5.23
N PRO A 63 -15.66 4.11 5.85
CA PRO A 63 -16.19 5.44 5.69
C PRO A 63 -16.19 5.87 4.22
N HIS A 64 -17.28 6.45 3.78
CA HIS A 64 -17.38 6.97 2.41
C HIS A 64 -16.30 8.03 2.14
N GLY A 65 -15.66 7.97 0.98
CA GLY A 65 -14.60 8.89 0.58
C GLY A 65 -13.27 8.67 1.28
N SER A 66 -13.03 7.48 1.86
CA SER A 66 -11.81 7.19 2.63
C SER A 66 -10.80 6.28 1.94
N LEU A 67 -11.16 5.63 0.82
CA LEU A 67 -10.29 4.61 0.23
C LEU A 67 -9.02 5.24 -0.36
N ALA A 68 -9.15 6.33 -1.11
CA ALA A 68 -7.99 7.07 -1.64
C ALA A 68 -7.06 7.60 -0.52
N ARG A 69 -7.60 7.94 0.64
CA ARG A 69 -6.81 8.37 1.80
C ARG A 69 -6.00 7.22 2.41
N ARG A 70 -6.54 6.01 2.41
CA ARG A 70 -5.87 4.80 2.91
C ARG A 70 -4.69 4.39 2.05
N GLU A 71 -4.75 4.63 0.74
CA GLU A 71 -3.61 4.46 -0.17
C GLU A 71 -2.40 5.32 0.29
N VAL A 72 -2.65 6.57 0.66
CA VAL A 72 -1.60 7.47 1.15
C VAL A 72 -1.09 7.04 2.53
N ALA A 73 -1.98 6.66 3.44
CA ALA A 73 -1.58 6.16 4.75
C ALA A 73 -0.70 4.90 4.63
N ALA A 74 -0.99 4.01 3.67
CA ALA A 74 -0.16 2.84 3.40
C ALA A 74 1.25 3.26 2.93
N TYR A 75 1.37 4.22 2.02
CA TYR A 75 2.66 4.75 1.61
C TYR A 75 3.44 5.31 2.81
N LEU A 76 2.81 6.13 3.66
CA LEU A 76 3.47 6.71 4.84
C LEU A 76 4.01 5.64 5.82
N ILE A 77 3.27 4.55 6.01
CA ILE A 77 3.74 3.43 6.86
C ILE A 77 4.89 2.67 6.19
N SER A 78 4.85 2.46 4.87
CA SER A 78 5.95 1.84 4.12
C SER A 78 7.25 2.66 4.23
N GLU A 79 7.14 3.99 4.10
CA GLU A 79 8.27 4.90 4.27
C GLU A 79 8.81 4.89 5.71
N ALA A 80 7.93 4.91 6.72
CA ALA A 80 8.32 4.88 8.12
C ALA A 80 9.06 3.58 8.51
N LEU A 81 8.73 2.47 7.87
CA LEU A 81 9.43 1.19 8.03
C LEU A 81 10.77 1.13 7.27
N GLY A 82 11.00 2.04 6.32
CA GLY A 82 12.17 2.00 5.43
C GLY A 82 12.20 0.80 4.47
N TRP A 83 11.03 0.17 4.22
CA TRP A 83 10.96 -1.06 3.40
C TRP A 83 10.72 -0.80 1.93
N ASP A 84 10.34 0.42 1.56
CA ASP A 84 10.09 0.82 0.16
C ASP A 84 9.14 -0.12 -0.59
N LEU A 85 8.10 -0.58 0.11
CA LEU A 85 7.14 -1.54 -0.45
C LEU A 85 6.02 -0.88 -1.26
N VAL A 86 5.66 0.36 -0.95
CA VAL A 86 4.55 1.05 -1.62
C VAL A 86 5.11 2.15 -2.51
N PRO A 87 4.74 2.20 -3.80
CA PRO A 87 5.19 3.27 -4.68
C PRO A 87 4.81 4.66 -4.14
N PRO A 88 5.60 5.70 -4.39
CA PRO A 88 5.30 7.07 -3.99
C PRO A 88 3.83 7.44 -4.25
N THR A 89 3.11 7.79 -3.18
CA THR A 89 1.66 8.02 -3.21
C THR A 89 1.31 9.26 -2.39
N ILE A 90 0.55 10.17 -2.99
CA ILE A 90 0.07 11.39 -2.32
C ILE A 90 -1.44 11.57 -2.51
N PHE A 91 -2.03 12.47 -1.72
CA PHE A 91 -3.40 12.93 -1.91
C PHE A 91 -3.43 14.32 -2.54
N ARG A 92 -4.14 14.47 -3.65
CA ARG A 92 -4.32 15.77 -4.32
C ARG A 92 -5.79 16.14 -4.44
N LYS A 93 -6.05 17.46 -4.40
CA LYS A 93 -7.40 18.03 -4.57
C LYS A 93 -7.62 18.59 -5.96
N ASP A 94 -6.57 19.08 -6.59
CA ASP A 94 -6.52 19.79 -7.87
C ASP A 94 -6.15 18.87 -9.05
N VAL A 95 -6.89 17.80 -9.21
CA VAL A 95 -6.72 16.81 -10.29
C VAL A 95 -8.00 16.68 -11.11
N PRO A 96 -7.96 16.18 -12.36
CA PRO A 96 -9.05 16.33 -13.33
C PRO A 96 -10.43 15.87 -12.85
N LEU A 97 -10.49 14.82 -12.03
CA LEU A 97 -11.77 14.28 -11.53
C LEU A 97 -12.03 14.63 -10.05
N GLY A 98 -11.34 15.63 -9.49
CA GLY A 98 -11.48 16.06 -8.10
C GLY A 98 -10.52 15.35 -7.14
N PRO A 99 -10.72 15.45 -5.81
CA PRO A 99 -9.80 14.88 -4.83
C PRO A 99 -9.58 13.38 -5.01
N GLY A 100 -8.33 12.93 -4.82
CA GLY A 100 -7.99 11.51 -4.93
C GLY A 100 -6.52 11.22 -4.59
N SER A 101 -6.13 9.96 -4.61
CA SER A 101 -4.73 9.54 -4.52
C SER A 101 -4.09 9.51 -5.90
N LEU A 102 -2.86 9.99 -5.95
CA LEU A 102 -1.94 9.80 -7.09
C LEU A 102 -0.80 8.93 -6.61
N GLN A 103 -0.56 7.83 -7.32
CA GLN A 103 0.53 6.89 -7.08
C GLN A 103 1.40 6.80 -8.33
N GLN A 104 2.72 6.76 -8.17
CA GLN A 104 3.61 6.46 -9.28
C GLN A 104 3.25 5.09 -9.87
N TYR A 105 3.11 5.02 -11.21
CA TYR A 105 2.89 3.75 -11.89
C TYR A 105 4.16 2.91 -11.86
N VAL A 106 4.01 1.63 -11.58
CA VAL A 106 5.09 0.64 -11.64
C VAL A 106 4.98 -0.15 -12.93
N ASP A 107 6.00 -0.04 -13.77
CA ASP A 107 6.11 -0.88 -14.98
C ASP A 107 6.45 -2.31 -14.58
N HIS A 108 5.61 -3.26 -14.96
CA HIS A 108 5.70 -4.66 -14.55
C HIS A 108 5.10 -5.59 -15.61
N ASP A 109 5.46 -6.86 -15.59
CA ASP A 109 4.76 -7.89 -16.37
C ASP A 109 3.47 -8.31 -15.63
N PRO A 110 2.27 -8.13 -16.23
CA PRO A 110 1.01 -8.53 -15.62
C PRO A 110 0.89 -10.05 -15.34
N ASN A 111 1.70 -10.87 -16.00
CA ASN A 111 1.76 -12.31 -15.75
C ASN A 111 2.70 -12.68 -14.60
N ASP A 112 3.53 -11.75 -14.13
CA ASP A 112 4.47 -11.96 -13.03
C ASP A 112 3.83 -11.51 -11.71
N HIS A 113 3.13 -12.42 -11.06
CA HIS A 113 2.43 -12.18 -9.81
C HIS A 113 2.61 -13.35 -8.83
N TYR A 114 2.18 -13.18 -7.58
CA TYR A 114 2.37 -14.12 -6.48
C TYR A 114 2.17 -15.60 -6.84
N PHE A 115 1.15 -15.94 -7.62
CA PHE A 115 0.86 -17.35 -7.95
C PHE A 115 1.85 -17.94 -8.96
N ASN A 116 2.58 -17.10 -9.68
CA ASN A 116 3.60 -17.49 -10.66
C ASN A 116 5.03 -17.34 -10.11
N PHE A 117 5.19 -16.82 -8.87
CA PHE A 117 6.48 -16.68 -8.24
C PHE A 117 7.13 -18.02 -7.93
N GLU A 118 8.41 -18.12 -8.19
CA GLU A 118 9.25 -19.23 -7.75
C GLU A 118 9.45 -19.21 -6.23
N ASP A 119 9.87 -20.32 -5.63
CA ASP A 119 10.09 -20.44 -4.19
C ASP A 119 11.06 -19.38 -3.66
N LYS A 120 12.13 -19.06 -4.41
CA LYS A 120 13.09 -18.00 -4.05
C LYS A 120 12.44 -16.63 -3.91
N ASP A 121 11.47 -16.30 -4.79
CA ASP A 121 10.76 -15.03 -4.78
C ASP A 121 9.75 -14.99 -3.64
N ARG A 122 9.06 -16.11 -3.38
CA ARG A 122 8.17 -16.26 -2.23
C ARG A 122 8.87 -16.03 -0.91
N GLN A 123 10.14 -16.49 -0.76
CA GLN A 123 10.93 -16.25 0.46
C GLN A 123 11.16 -14.76 0.76
N ARG A 124 11.06 -13.89 -0.24
CA ARG A 124 11.18 -12.42 -0.11
C ARG A 124 9.91 -11.76 0.44
N LEU A 125 8.81 -12.50 0.57
CA LEU A 125 7.50 -11.94 0.96
C LEU A 125 7.30 -11.82 2.48
N ARG A 126 8.26 -12.16 3.33
CA ARG A 126 8.12 -11.99 4.79
C ARG A 126 7.78 -10.55 5.21
N PRO A 127 8.44 -9.51 4.68
CA PRO A 127 8.04 -8.13 4.94
C PRO A 127 6.61 -7.81 4.46
N VAL A 128 6.17 -8.39 3.34
CA VAL A 128 4.81 -8.21 2.80
C VAL A 128 3.76 -8.74 3.78
N VAL A 129 3.99 -9.93 4.35
CA VAL A 129 3.07 -10.51 5.35
C VAL A 129 3.00 -9.65 6.61
N VAL A 130 4.15 -9.23 7.14
CA VAL A 130 4.21 -8.32 8.30
C VAL A 130 3.45 -7.03 8.00
N TYR A 131 3.69 -6.45 6.83
CA TYR A 131 3.06 -5.21 6.39
C TYR A 131 1.54 -5.36 6.31
N ASP A 132 1.02 -6.37 5.61
CA ASP A 132 -0.42 -6.62 5.48
C ASP A 132 -1.11 -6.83 6.84
N ILE A 133 -0.44 -7.50 7.79
CA ILE A 133 -0.95 -7.69 9.15
C ILE A 133 -1.08 -6.35 9.87
N ILE A 134 -0.05 -5.52 9.89
CA ILE A 134 -0.09 -4.26 10.66
C ILE A 134 -1.07 -3.27 10.07
N ILE A 135 -1.12 -3.12 8.74
CA ILE A 135 -2.09 -2.24 8.08
C ILE A 135 -3.49 -2.86 7.98
N ASN A 136 -3.65 -4.15 8.36
CA ASN A 136 -4.93 -4.88 8.32
C ASN A 136 -5.53 -4.90 6.92
N ASN A 137 -4.74 -5.32 5.93
CA ASN A 137 -5.18 -5.35 4.54
C ASN A 137 -6.33 -6.36 4.35
N ALA A 138 -7.48 -5.89 3.88
CA ALA A 138 -8.67 -6.72 3.70
C ALA A 138 -8.80 -7.33 2.30
N ASP A 139 -7.85 -7.07 1.39
CA ASP A 139 -7.95 -7.54 -0.02
C ASP A 139 -6.57 -7.70 -0.72
N ARG A 140 -5.54 -8.25 -0.04
CA ARG A 140 -4.25 -8.53 -0.69
C ARG A 140 -4.37 -9.66 -1.68
N LYS A 141 -4.45 -9.34 -2.96
CA LYS A 141 -4.49 -10.28 -4.08
C LYS A 141 -3.09 -10.59 -4.60
N GLY A 142 -2.97 -11.66 -5.37
CA GLY A 142 -1.71 -12.02 -6.04
C GLY A 142 -1.21 -10.96 -7.01
N GLY A 143 -2.11 -10.36 -7.78
CA GLY A 143 -1.79 -9.27 -8.72
C GLY A 143 -1.55 -7.90 -8.06
N HIS A 144 -1.66 -7.79 -6.72
CA HIS A 144 -1.29 -6.57 -6.00
C HIS A 144 0.16 -6.59 -5.47
N ILE A 145 0.92 -7.65 -5.80
CA ILE A 145 2.35 -7.78 -5.53
C ILE A 145 3.05 -7.77 -6.89
N LEU A 146 3.63 -6.64 -7.23
CA LEU A 146 4.28 -6.40 -8.51
C LEU A 146 5.78 -6.58 -8.39
N ARG A 147 6.42 -7.05 -9.43
CA ARG A 147 7.88 -7.03 -9.57
C ARG A 147 8.23 -6.14 -10.76
N ASP A 148 9.04 -5.12 -10.50
CA ASP A 148 9.50 -4.22 -11.55
C ASP A 148 10.70 -4.78 -12.32
N THR A 149 11.13 -4.05 -13.35
CA THR A 149 12.27 -4.43 -14.20
C THR A 149 13.60 -4.46 -13.46
N SER A 150 13.70 -3.88 -12.27
CA SER A 150 14.88 -3.93 -11.39
C SER A 150 14.83 -5.07 -10.38
N ASP A 151 13.83 -5.96 -10.46
CA ASP A 151 13.56 -7.05 -9.52
C ASP A 151 13.11 -6.56 -8.12
N HIS A 152 12.63 -5.31 -8.00
CA HIS A 152 12.05 -4.80 -6.76
C HIS A 152 10.58 -5.21 -6.63
N LEU A 153 10.14 -5.52 -5.39
CA LEU A 153 8.76 -5.88 -5.11
C LEU A 153 7.97 -4.67 -4.61
N TRP A 154 6.90 -4.35 -5.31
CA TRP A 154 5.98 -3.27 -4.98
C TRP A 154 4.61 -3.82 -4.58
N LEU A 155 3.96 -3.14 -3.64
CA LEU A 155 2.60 -3.42 -3.21
C LEU A 155 1.68 -2.29 -3.63
N ILE A 156 0.55 -2.64 -4.21
CA ILE A 156 -0.47 -1.68 -4.65
C ILE A 156 -1.83 -2.02 -4.05
N ASP A 157 -2.80 -1.15 -4.25
CA ASP A 157 -4.22 -1.31 -3.89
C ASP A 157 -4.47 -1.47 -2.38
N HIS A 158 -4.25 -0.39 -1.64
CA HIS A 158 -4.38 -0.32 -0.18
C HIS A 158 -5.66 0.39 0.29
N GLY A 159 -6.64 0.57 -0.58
CA GLY A 159 -7.89 1.24 -0.24
C GLY A 159 -8.67 0.54 0.89
N LEU A 160 -8.53 -0.78 1.03
CA LEU A 160 -9.20 -1.60 2.04
C LEU A 160 -8.29 -1.96 3.23
N CYS A 161 -7.50 -0.99 3.72
CA CYS A 161 -6.60 -1.16 4.85
C CYS A 161 -7.05 -0.33 6.07
N PHE A 162 -6.39 -0.54 7.20
CA PHE A 162 -6.50 0.25 8.44
C PHE A 162 -7.84 0.18 9.18
N HIS A 163 -8.75 -0.72 8.82
CA HIS A 163 -9.97 -0.89 9.61
C HIS A 163 -9.62 -1.20 11.08
N SER A 164 -10.39 -0.64 12.03
CA SER A 164 -10.15 -0.88 13.46
C SER A 164 -10.42 -2.31 13.89
N GLU A 165 -11.41 -2.96 13.28
CA GLU A 165 -11.69 -4.40 13.48
C GLU A 165 -10.78 -5.25 12.58
N GLU A 166 -10.51 -6.48 12.99
CA GLU A 166 -9.70 -7.44 12.24
C GLU A 166 -10.37 -7.86 10.93
N LYS A 167 -9.78 -7.48 9.82
CA LYS A 167 -10.27 -7.78 8.46
C LYS A 167 -9.24 -8.41 7.54
N LEU A 168 -8.05 -8.72 8.03
CA LEU A 168 -6.96 -9.25 7.22
C LEU A 168 -7.42 -10.39 6.29
N ARG A 169 -7.24 -10.18 5.00
CA ARG A 169 -7.38 -11.16 3.93
C ARG A 169 -6.21 -11.00 2.99
N THR A 170 -5.39 -12.02 2.91
CA THR A 170 -4.21 -12.04 2.06
C THR A 170 -4.07 -13.38 1.37
N VAL A 171 -3.43 -13.42 0.23
CA VAL A 171 -3.04 -14.68 -0.43
C VAL A 171 -1.76 -15.26 0.17
N VAL A 172 -0.95 -14.43 0.88
CA VAL A 172 0.37 -14.82 1.37
C VAL A 172 0.30 -15.35 2.79
N TRP A 173 0.18 -16.67 2.93
CA TRP A 173 0.19 -17.38 4.22
C TRP A 173 1.37 -18.36 4.35
N ASP A 174 2.37 -18.24 3.48
CA ASP A 174 3.49 -19.18 3.32
C ASP A 174 4.30 -19.39 4.60
N PHE A 175 4.41 -18.37 5.44
CA PHE A 175 5.25 -18.38 6.65
C PHE A 175 4.50 -18.69 7.94
N SER A 176 3.26 -19.16 7.84
CA SER A 176 2.40 -19.43 8.99
C SER A 176 3.09 -20.31 10.06
N GLY A 177 3.20 -19.79 11.28
CA GLY A 177 3.87 -20.47 12.40
C GLY A 177 5.39 -20.31 12.46
N GLU A 178 6.04 -19.80 11.41
CA GLU A 178 7.47 -19.48 11.44
C GLU A 178 7.78 -18.30 12.37
N GLU A 179 9.01 -18.19 12.84
CA GLU A 179 9.46 -17.01 13.59
C GLU A 179 9.61 -15.80 12.66
N ILE A 180 9.17 -14.64 13.14
CA ILE A 180 9.38 -13.37 12.43
C ILE A 180 10.86 -12.99 12.59
N PRO A 181 11.60 -12.75 11.48
CA PRO A 181 12.99 -12.33 11.54
C PRO A 181 13.22 -11.13 12.47
N GLN A 182 14.34 -11.16 13.19
CA GLN A 182 14.64 -10.14 14.20
C GLN A 182 14.68 -8.72 13.59
N GLU A 183 15.23 -8.58 12.40
CA GLU A 183 15.30 -7.32 11.68
C GLU A 183 13.91 -6.71 11.44
N LEU A 184 12.92 -7.51 11.07
CA LEU A 184 11.55 -7.03 10.90
C LEU A 184 10.92 -6.59 12.22
N ARG A 185 11.21 -7.31 13.31
CA ARG A 185 10.72 -6.96 14.64
C ARG A 185 11.33 -5.66 15.18
N VAL A 186 12.60 -5.40 14.88
CA VAL A 186 13.26 -4.13 15.22
C VAL A 186 12.56 -2.98 14.51
N CYS A 187 12.33 -3.09 13.18
CA CYS A 187 11.58 -2.08 12.42
C CYS A 187 10.17 -1.83 12.99
N LEU A 188 9.47 -2.89 13.45
CA LEU A 188 8.15 -2.73 14.08
C LEU A 188 8.24 -1.95 15.40
N GLY A 189 9.27 -2.19 16.21
CA GLY A 189 9.52 -1.42 17.43
C GLY A 189 9.75 0.07 17.12
N GLU A 190 10.61 0.36 16.16
CA GLU A 190 10.89 1.72 15.69
C GLU A 190 9.63 2.41 15.12
N LEU A 191 8.79 1.67 14.39
CA LEU A 191 7.51 2.19 13.90
C LEU A 191 6.58 2.61 15.04
N ILE A 192 6.48 1.81 16.12
CA ILE A 192 5.67 2.16 17.30
C ILE A 192 6.14 3.48 17.90
N ASP A 193 7.46 3.68 18.00
CA ASP A 193 8.04 4.92 18.52
C ASP A 193 7.76 6.12 17.60
N GLN A 194 7.77 5.90 16.29
CA GLN A 194 7.46 6.93 15.30
C GLN A 194 5.99 7.34 15.27
N ILE A 195 5.04 6.45 15.67
CA ILE A 195 3.60 6.73 15.68
C ILE A 195 3.11 7.21 17.06
N GLN A 196 3.98 7.58 17.97
CA GLN A 196 3.56 8.12 19.26
C GLN A 196 2.74 9.41 19.10
N GLU A 197 1.76 9.60 19.97
CA GLU A 197 0.87 10.76 19.95
C GLU A 197 1.67 12.07 19.92
N GLY A 198 1.33 12.94 18.98
CA GLY A 198 2.02 14.21 18.76
C GLY A 198 3.28 14.14 17.90
N SER A 199 3.75 12.96 17.51
CA SER A 199 4.86 12.82 16.56
C SER A 199 4.49 13.33 15.16
N LYS A 200 5.50 13.54 14.32
CA LYS A 200 5.31 13.94 12.92
C LYS A 200 4.43 12.91 12.18
N LEU A 201 4.81 11.64 12.23
CA LEU A 201 4.07 10.57 11.53
C LEU A 201 2.64 10.45 12.03
N HIS A 202 2.41 10.50 13.36
CA HIS A 202 1.06 10.47 13.91
C HIS A 202 0.20 11.64 13.39
N THR A 203 0.76 12.86 13.36
CA THR A 203 0.07 14.04 12.85
C THR A 203 -0.25 13.93 11.35
N GLU A 204 0.65 13.36 10.55
CA GLU A 204 0.43 13.10 9.13
C GLU A 204 -0.66 12.03 8.93
N LEU A 205 -0.63 10.94 9.68
CA LEU A 205 -1.65 9.87 9.61
C LEU A 205 -3.05 10.37 9.97
N LEU A 206 -3.19 11.31 10.91
CA LEU A 206 -4.48 11.91 11.28
C LEU A 206 -5.16 12.68 10.14
N GLN A 207 -4.44 13.06 9.08
CA GLN A 207 -5.03 13.65 7.89
C GLN A 207 -5.78 12.61 7.03
N PHE A 208 -5.47 11.33 7.20
CA PHE A 208 -5.94 10.23 6.35
C PHE A 208 -6.75 9.18 7.09
N LEU A 209 -6.46 8.95 8.38
CA LEU A 209 -7.05 7.92 9.22
C LEU A 209 -7.73 8.54 10.45
N ARG A 210 -8.70 7.80 10.99
CA ARG A 210 -9.33 8.16 12.28
C ARG A 210 -8.42 7.78 13.45
N PRO A 211 -8.49 8.47 14.59
CA PRO A 211 -7.68 8.13 15.77
C PRO A 211 -7.79 6.65 16.19
N GLY A 212 -8.99 6.08 16.15
CA GLY A 212 -9.22 4.66 16.47
C GLY A 212 -8.54 3.69 15.50
N GLU A 213 -8.37 4.06 14.22
CA GLU A 213 -7.68 3.25 13.21
C GLU A 213 -6.16 3.28 13.45
N ILE A 214 -5.61 4.44 13.85
CA ILE A 214 -4.20 4.58 14.24
C ILE A 214 -3.93 3.78 15.52
N ALA A 215 -4.79 3.88 16.53
CA ALA A 215 -4.66 3.09 17.75
C ALA A 215 -4.70 1.57 17.47
N ALA A 216 -5.57 1.13 16.55
CA ALA A 216 -5.65 -0.26 16.13
C ALA A 216 -4.38 -0.71 15.35
N LEU A 217 -3.80 0.14 14.50
CA LEU A 217 -2.52 -0.09 13.83
C LEU A 217 -1.42 -0.34 14.88
N VAL A 218 -1.25 0.56 15.85
CA VAL A 218 -0.25 0.41 16.93
C VAL A 218 -0.50 -0.86 17.74
N GLY A 219 -1.76 -1.18 18.04
CA GLY A 219 -2.14 -2.40 18.76
C GLY A 219 -1.76 -3.68 17.99
N ARG A 220 -1.98 -3.74 16.67
CA ARG A 220 -1.57 -4.88 15.84
C ARG A 220 -0.05 -5.00 15.77
N THR A 221 0.66 -3.89 15.60
CA THR A 221 2.12 -3.86 15.55
C THR A 221 2.73 -4.40 16.85
N ARG A 222 2.22 -3.97 18.02
CA ARG A 222 2.67 -4.49 19.33
C ARG A 222 2.43 -5.98 19.48
N ARG A 223 1.22 -6.44 19.18
CA ARG A 223 0.90 -7.88 19.25
C ARG A 223 1.83 -8.71 18.37
N LEU A 224 2.15 -8.24 17.18
CA LEU A 224 3.04 -8.96 16.26
C LEU A 224 4.48 -9.03 16.80
N CYS A 225 4.98 -7.96 17.41
CA CYS A 225 6.27 -7.96 18.11
C CYS A 225 6.30 -8.97 19.27
N GLU A 226 5.22 -9.01 20.07
CA GLU A 226 5.12 -9.89 21.26
C GLU A 226 4.98 -11.36 20.88
N GLN A 227 4.18 -11.68 19.89
CA GLN A 227 3.92 -13.04 19.43
C GLN A 227 5.13 -13.67 18.73
N ASN A 228 6.00 -12.88 18.14
CA ASN A 228 7.23 -13.30 17.46
C ASN A 228 7.05 -14.38 16.37
N ARG A 229 5.81 -14.64 15.94
CA ARG A 229 5.50 -15.65 14.93
C ARG A 229 4.47 -15.11 13.93
N PHE A 230 4.63 -15.52 12.68
CA PHE A 230 3.60 -15.29 11.69
C PHE A 230 2.32 -16.02 12.07
N PRO A 231 1.15 -15.33 12.10
CA PRO A 231 -0.11 -15.96 12.43
C PRO A 231 -0.55 -16.94 11.35
N ALA A 232 -1.33 -17.94 11.77
CA ALA A 232 -2.05 -18.81 10.84
C ALA A 232 -3.33 -18.13 10.32
N PRO A 233 -3.83 -18.51 9.13
CA PRO A 233 -5.12 -18.04 8.64
C PRO A 233 -6.21 -18.40 9.64
N PRO A 234 -7.02 -17.41 10.11
CA PRO A 234 -8.06 -17.66 11.09
C PRO A 234 -9.17 -18.54 10.50
N ALA A 235 -9.54 -19.63 11.22
CA ALA A 235 -10.61 -20.52 10.81
C ALA A 235 -12.02 -19.92 11.00
N SER A 236 -12.16 -18.90 11.85
CA SER A 236 -13.47 -18.32 12.23
C SER A 236 -14.01 -17.28 11.23
N ARG A 237 -13.19 -16.85 10.25
CA ARG A 237 -13.56 -15.86 9.24
C ARG A 237 -12.84 -16.11 7.93
N ARG A 238 -13.31 -15.46 6.87
CA ARG A 238 -12.64 -15.51 5.56
C ARG A 238 -11.25 -14.90 5.63
N SER A 239 -10.23 -15.67 5.23
CA SER A 239 -8.80 -15.31 5.33
C SER A 239 -8.19 -14.93 3.97
N TYR A 240 -8.89 -15.21 2.87
CA TYR A 240 -8.44 -14.93 1.50
C TYR A 240 -9.32 -13.90 0.82
N PRO A 241 -8.78 -13.05 -0.04
CA PRO A 241 -9.56 -12.16 -0.90
C PRO A 241 -10.34 -12.95 -1.95
N TRP A 242 -11.28 -12.29 -2.63
CA TRP A 242 -11.98 -12.88 -3.77
C TRP A 242 -12.29 -11.80 -4.82
N PRO A 243 -11.92 -12.04 -6.08
CA PRO A 243 -11.04 -13.12 -6.55
C PRO A 243 -9.63 -12.99 -5.93
N PRO A 244 -8.81 -14.07 -5.94
CA PRO A 244 -7.48 -14.05 -5.33
C PRO A 244 -6.41 -13.39 -6.22
N VAL A 245 -6.74 -13.14 -7.49
CA VAL A 245 -5.90 -12.45 -8.50
C VAL A 245 -6.59 -11.19 -8.96
#